data_551ef7ee1a910a572419d338e9ad98cc
#
_entry.id   551ef7ee1a910a572419d338e9ad98cc
#
_cell.length_a   1.000
_cell.length_b   1.000
_cell.length_c   1.000
_cell.angle_alpha   90.00
_cell.angle_beta   90.00
_cell.angle_gamma   90.00
#
_symmetry.space_group_name_H-M   'P 1'
#
loop_
_entity.id
_entity.type
_entity.pdbx_description
1 polymer ?
#
loop_
_entity_poly.entity_id
_entity_poly.type
_entity_poly.pdbx_seq_one_letter_code
_entity_poly.pdbx_strand_id
1 'polypeptide(L)'
;AGEDWTLSQVVWVFTVAIVFLGLSAAFAGKWLERVGPRTVGIVSGLSWGSGLLLGAVGIWMHQLWLLYIGYGVLGGIGLGLGYVSPVSTLIRWFPDRRGMAAGLAIMGFGGGAMIGAPIQEWLMKRNYVTPQYLGKTDGVELSTEQGKRWARVGDQKKEVVVVGEKEIAGLSLSVEPGVYVVGTGSCGVGETFFILGIVHLIIILGAAMLYRIPPKDWKPVGWDPQHAGTSSRLIRQGESIDPDRAIRTSQFYLLWIMLCFNVTAGIGVLGVAKTMLTEIFGSALPAIVTGSFAATYVLMTSTFNMVGRFFWATISDRIGRKNTYALFFSLGCVLYCVIPWIAWQVNAVPSVIWLIAFYVVTMLIFTMYGGGFATIPAYLADLFGTQYVGAIHGRLLTAWSVAGVIGPWAITALRENASRGAISDLAKKVSANDFERVFGAPLSELPALIQKKTVTIPRLLEIAPAGTADPSTNLYNTTMFLMAALLLVAFFANASVRPVRENVKV
;
A
#
# COMPACT_ATOMS: atom_id res chain seq x y z
N ALA A 1 -13.21 0.49 -23.27
CA ALA A 1 -14.54 0.84 -23.53
C ALA A 1 -15.56 0.38 -22.49
N GLY A 2 -16.87 0.30 -22.82
CA GLY A 2 -17.92 0.11 -21.81
C GLY A 2 -17.94 -1.24 -21.07
N GLU A 3 -17.15 -2.20 -21.49
CA GLU A 3 -17.02 -3.51 -20.85
C GLU A 3 -15.73 -3.68 -20.05
N ASP A 4 -14.83 -2.69 -20.06
CA ASP A 4 -13.60 -2.73 -19.28
C ASP A 4 -13.87 -2.57 -17.78
N TRP A 5 -13.00 -3.19 -17.00
CA TRP A 5 -13.09 -3.10 -15.55
C TRP A 5 -12.81 -1.69 -15.07
N THR A 6 -13.64 -1.22 -14.17
CA THR A 6 -13.41 0.07 -13.53
C THR A 6 -12.22 -0.01 -12.58
N LEU A 7 -11.53 1.11 -12.37
CA LEU A 7 -10.44 1.18 -11.39
C LEU A 7 -10.88 0.72 -10.00
N SER A 8 -12.10 1.06 -9.60
CA SER A 8 -12.67 0.63 -8.31
C SER A 8 -12.77 -0.89 -8.21
N GLN A 9 -13.25 -1.57 -9.26
CA GLN A 9 -13.32 -3.04 -9.28
C GLN A 9 -11.93 -3.67 -9.18
N VAL A 10 -10.92 -3.14 -9.88
CA VAL A 10 -9.56 -3.67 -9.85
C VAL A 10 -8.90 -3.44 -8.48
N VAL A 11 -9.11 -2.30 -7.84
CA VAL A 11 -8.57 -2.00 -6.50
C VAL A 11 -9.09 -3.00 -5.45
N TRP A 12 -10.32 -3.49 -5.57
CA TRP A 12 -10.84 -4.51 -4.66
C TRP A 12 -10.07 -5.83 -4.71
N VAL A 13 -9.37 -6.16 -5.82
CA VAL A 13 -8.50 -7.34 -5.90
C VAL A 13 -7.41 -7.28 -4.83
N PHE A 14 -6.77 -6.11 -4.65
CA PHE A 14 -5.77 -5.89 -3.61
C PHE A 14 -6.39 -5.98 -2.21
N THR A 15 -7.55 -5.39 -2.01
CA THR A 15 -8.25 -5.44 -0.71
C THR A 15 -8.55 -6.88 -0.30
N VAL A 16 -9.06 -7.71 -1.22
CA VAL A 16 -9.29 -9.15 -0.99
C VAL A 16 -7.98 -9.85 -0.62
N ALA A 17 -6.89 -9.58 -1.34
CA ALA A 17 -5.58 -10.17 -1.05
C ALA A 17 -5.09 -9.85 0.39
N ILE A 18 -5.24 -8.61 0.83
CA ILE A 18 -4.83 -8.21 2.20
C ILE A 18 -5.74 -8.84 3.28
N VAL A 19 -7.03 -8.97 3.03
CA VAL A 19 -7.95 -9.67 3.94
C VAL A 19 -7.54 -11.14 4.08
N PHE A 20 -7.33 -11.85 2.97
CA PHE A 20 -6.94 -13.25 3.00
C PHE A 20 -5.51 -13.46 3.51
N LEU A 21 -4.62 -12.49 3.35
CA LEU A 21 -3.29 -12.49 3.99
C LEU A 21 -3.41 -12.59 5.52
N GLY A 22 -4.16 -11.70 6.14
CA GLY A 22 -4.29 -11.72 7.61
C GLY A 22 -5.08 -12.91 8.12
N LEU A 23 -6.16 -13.31 7.42
CA LEU A 23 -6.94 -14.49 7.80
C LEU A 23 -6.09 -15.77 7.72
N SER A 24 -5.40 -16.01 6.59
CA SER A 24 -4.55 -17.19 6.43
C SER A 24 -3.42 -17.23 7.45
N ALA A 25 -2.76 -16.10 7.72
CA ALA A 25 -1.73 -16.00 8.74
C ALA A 25 -2.28 -16.34 10.14
N ALA A 26 -3.50 -15.87 10.47
CA ALA A 26 -4.14 -16.14 11.75
C ALA A 26 -4.43 -17.62 11.98
N PHE A 27 -4.90 -18.33 10.96
CA PHE A 27 -5.18 -19.76 11.06
C PHE A 27 -3.91 -20.61 10.91
N ALA A 28 -3.00 -20.23 10.03
CA ALA A 28 -1.81 -20.99 9.71
C ALA A 28 -0.74 -20.98 10.82
N GLY A 29 -0.78 -20.02 11.74
CA GLY A 29 0.23 -19.92 12.78
C GLY A 29 0.36 -21.19 13.63
N LYS A 30 -0.76 -21.79 14.04
CA LYS A 30 -0.74 -23.07 14.76
C LYS A 30 -0.33 -24.24 13.87
N TRP A 31 -0.70 -24.21 12.61
CA TRP A 31 -0.30 -25.23 11.63
C TRP A 31 1.21 -25.18 11.37
N LEU A 32 1.79 -23.97 11.26
CA LEU A 32 3.23 -23.75 11.12
C LEU A 32 4.03 -24.42 12.25
N GLU A 33 3.54 -24.33 13.49
CA GLU A 33 4.21 -24.94 14.65
C GLU A 33 4.23 -26.48 14.57
N ARG A 34 3.24 -27.09 13.92
CA ARG A 34 3.12 -28.56 13.77
C ARG A 34 3.91 -29.10 12.59
N VAL A 35 3.83 -28.47 11.42
CA VAL A 35 4.39 -29.00 10.16
C VAL A 35 5.75 -28.41 9.81
N GLY A 36 6.15 -27.32 10.50
CA GLY A 36 7.40 -26.61 10.28
C GLY A 36 7.40 -25.63 9.12
N PRO A 37 8.39 -24.71 9.08
CA PRO A 37 8.44 -23.59 8.15
C PRO A 37 8.63 -24.01 6.69
N ARG A 38 9.31 -25.13 6.43
CA ARG A 38 9.53 -25.64 5.08
C ARG A 38 8.21 -25.98 4.40
N THR A 39 7.36 -26.77 5.06
CA THR A 39 6.05 -27.17 4.51
C THR A 39 5.16 -25.96 4.26
N VAL A 40 5.13 -25.03 5.22
CA VAL A 40 4.35 -23.79 5.08
C VAL A 40 4.88 -22.92 3.94
N GLY A 41 6.21 -22.84 3.76
CA GLY A 41 6.84 -22.14 2.65
C GLY A 41 6.51 -22.76 1.29
N ILE A 42 6.48 -24.11 1.19
CA ILE A 42 6.06 -24.81 -0.05
C ILE A 42 4.60 -24.46 -0.38
N VAL A 43 3.70 -24.60 0.59
CA VAL A 43 2.27 -24.28 0.37
C VAL A 43 2.06 -22.80 0.03
N SER A 44 2.82 -21.91 0.66
CA SER A 44 2.85 -20.49 0.31
C SER A 44 3.23 -20.27 -1.16
N GLY A 45 4.33 -20.90 -1.62
CA GLY A 45 4.81 -20.80 -3.00
C GLY A 45 3.80 -21.33 -4.01
N LEU A 46 3.21 -22.49 -3.72
CA LEU A 46 2.17 -23.09 -4.57
C LEU A 46 0.93 -22.18 -4.63
N SER A 47 0.48 -21.65 -3.49
CA SER A 47 -0.70 -20.78 -3.42
C SER A 47 -0.46 -19.45 -4.14
N TRP A 48 0.67 -18.79 -3.90
CA TRP A 48 1.01 -17.53 -4.54
C TRP A 48 1.22 -17.69 -6.05
N GLY A 49 2.02 -18.69 -6.48
CA GLY A 49 2.29 -18.94 -7.88
C GLY A 49 1.03 -19.31 -8.67
N SER A 50 0.24 -20.27 -8.17
CA SER A 50 -1.03 -20.63 -8.80
C SER A 50 -2.03 -19.48 -8.80
N GLY A 51 -2.03 -18.65 -7.77
CA GLY A 51 -2.84 -17.43 -7.68
C GLY A 51 -2.53 -16.44 -8.82
N LEU A 52 -1.26 -16.19 -9.10
CA LEU A 52 -0.83 -15.34 -10.23
C LEU A 52 -1.18 -15.98 -11.59
N LEU A 53 -0.95 -17.29 -11.75
CA LEU A 53 -1.28 -18.00 -12.99
C LEU A 53 -2.80 -17.97 -13.26
N LEU A 54 -3.62 -18.20 -12.25
CA LEU A 54 -5.08 -18.10 -12.37
C LEU A 54 -5.51 -16.64 -12.66
N GLY A 55 -4.83 -15.66 -12.05
CA GLY A 55 -5.02 -14.25 -12.36
C GLY A 55 -4.71 -13.92 -13.83
N ALA A 56 -3.63 -14.48 -14.39
CA ALA A 56 -3.30 -14.33 -15.82
C ALA A 56 -4.43 -14.87 -16.71
N VAL A 57 -4.94 -16.07 -16.40
CA VAL A 57 -6.10 -16.65 -17.12
C VAL A 57 -7.32 -15.74 -17.02
N GLY A 58 -7.59 -15.19 -15.82
CA GLY A 58 -8.69 -14.25 -15.62
C GLY A 58 -8.57 -12.99 -16.48
N ILE A 59 -7.35 -12.48 -16.65
CA ILE A 59 -7.08 -11.30 -17.50
C ILE A 59 -7.28 -11.66 -18.97
N TRP A 60 -6.73 -12.76 -19.47
CA TRP A 60 -6.88 -13.20 -20.86
C TRP A 60 -8.33 -13.54 -21.24
N MET A 61 -9.07 -14.14 -20.29
CA MET A 61 -10.50 -14.45 -20.50
C MET A 61 -11.42 -13.25 -20.20
N HIS A 62 -10.88 -12.12 -19.76
CA HIS A 62 -11.63 -10.95 -19.31
C HIS A 62 -12.64 -11.26 -18.20
N GLN A 63 -12.27 -12.16 -17.27
CA GLN A 63 -13.11 -12.63 -16.16
C GLN A 63 -12.58 -12.12 -14.81
N LEU A 64 -13.12 -11.02 -14.33
CA LEU A 64 -12.67 -10.35 -13.08
C LEU A 64 -12.76 -11.26 -11.85
N TRP A 65 -13.76 -12.14 -11.77
CA TRP A 65 -13.92 -13.05 -10.64
C TRP A 65 -12.75 -14.05 -10.52
N LEU A 66 -12.15 -14.47 -11.64
CA LEU A 66 -10.94 -15.29 -11.63
C LEU A 66 -9.75 -14.53 -11.06
N LEU A 67 -9.66 -13.23 -11.31
CA LEU A 67 -8.62 -12.39 -10.72
C LEU A 67 -8.83 -12.21 -9.21
N TYR A 68 -10.09 -12.07 -8.75
CA TYR A 68 -10.40 -12.07 -7.31
C TYR A 68 -10.01 -13.38 -6.63
N ILE A 69 -10.34 -14.52 -7.21
CA ILE A 69 -9.99 -15.83 -6.65
C ILE A 69 -8.48 -16.07 -6.77
N GLY A 70 -7.89 -15.82 -7.94
CA GLY A 70 -6.46 -16.08 -8.19
C GLY A 70 -5.57 -15.18 -7.33
N TYR A 71 -5.48 -13.92 -7.68
CA TYR A 71 -4.60 -12.99 -6.96
C TYR A 71 -5.15 -12.65 -5.57
N GLY A 72 -6.46 -12.41 -5.46
CA GLY A 72 -7.08 -12.00 -4.21
C GLY A 72 -7.05 -13.12 -3.16
N VAL A 73 -7.72 -14.24 -3.41
CA VAL A 73 -7.85 -15.31 -2.41
C VAL A 73 -6.57 -16.16 -2.32
N LEU A 74 -6.19 -16.83 -3.41
CA LEU A 74 -5.03 -17.74 -3.40
C LEU A 74 -3.73 -16.97 -3.17
N GLY A 75 -3.56 -15.82 -3.85
CA GLY A 75 -2.41 -14.95 -3.64
C GLY A 75 -2.34 -14.43 -2.20
N GLY A 76 -3.47 -13.97 -1.65
CA GLY A 76 -3.55 -13.52 -0.25
C GLY A 76 -3.18 -14.61 0.74
N ILE A 77 -3.68 -15.85 0.55
CA ILE A 77 -3.29 -17.01 1.35
C ILE A 77 -1.77 -17.27 1.25
N GLY A 78 -1.24 -17.28 0.05
CA GLY A 78 0.20 -17.45 -0.18
C GLY A 78 1.05 -16.41 0.54
N LEU A 79 0.64 -15.13 0.47
CA LEU A 79 1.32 -14.03 1.16
C LEU A 79 1.31 -14.21 2.68
N GLY A 80 0.17 -14.56 3.28
CA GLY A 80 0.08 -14.70 4.73
C GLY A 80 0.92 -15.85 5.28
N LEU A 81 0.92 -16.99 4.60
CA LEU A 81 1.77 -18.14 4.91
C LEU A 81 3.26 -17.79 4.77
N GLY A 82 3.62 -17.15 3.64
CA GLY A 82 4.99 -16.77 3.32
C GLY A 82 5.55 -15.69 4.23
N TYR A 83 4.70 -14.86 4.84
CA TYR A 83 5.12 -13.80 5.76
C TYR A 83 5.50 -14.35 7.14
N VAL A 84 4.71 -15.25 7.71
CA VAL A 84 4.90 -15.73 9.09
C VAL A 84 6.06 -16.70 9.22
N SER A 85 6.30 -17.56 8.21
CA SER A 85 7.33 -18.62 8.26
C SER A 85 8.75 -18.09 8.48
N PRO A 86 9.30 -17.16 7.68
CA PRO A 86 10.68 -16.70 7.84
C PRO A 86 10.87 -15.90 9.12
N VAL A 87 9.88 -15.10 9.53
CA VAL A 87 9.94 -14.28 10.74
C VAL A 87 10.10 -15.15 11.98
N SER A 88 9.23 -16.15 12.14
CA SER A 88 9.28 -17.05 13.30
C SER A 88 10.57 -17.87 13.31
N THR A 89 11.05 -18.30 12.14
CA THR A 89 12.27 -19.09 11.99
C THR A 89 13.51 -18.29 12.39
N LEU A 90 13.65 -17.05 11.89
CA LEU A 90 14.82 -16.21 12.19
C LEU A 90 14.86 -15.75 13.64
N ILE A 91 13.72 -15.45 14.26
CA ILE A 91 13.65 -15.10 15.71
C ILE A 91 14.17 -16.27 16.57
N ARG A 92 13.96 -17.53 16.17
CA ARG A 92 14.47 -18.69 16.88
C ARG A 92 15.98 -18.90 16.68
N TRP A 93 16.52 -18.55 15.52
CA TRP A 93 17.96 -18.60 15.26
C TRP A 93 18.76 -17.50 15.98
N PHE A 94 18.16 -16.32 16.19
CA PHE A 94 18.79 -15.16 16.80
C PHE A 94 18.01 -14.67 18.04
N PRO A 95 17.96 -15.48 19.12
CA PRO A 95 17.23 -15.12 20.32
C PRO A 95 17.85 -13.94 21.09
N ASP A 96 19.13 -13.64 20.83
CA ASP A 96 19.89 -12.48 21.35
C ASP A 96 19.58 -11.17 20.62
N ARG A 97 19.13 -11.24 19.35
CA ARG A 97 18.89 -10.08 18.46
C ARG A 97 17.57 -10.24 17.70
N ARG A 98 16.48 -10.46 18.43
CA ARG A 98 15.15 -10.77 17.88
C ARG A 98 14.63 -9.69 16.93
N GLY A 99 14.90 -8.40 17.26
CA GLY A 99 14.53 -7.28 16.40
C GLY A 99 15.27 -7.29 15.09
N MET A 100 16.60 -7.41 15.12
CA MET A 100 17.42 -7.52 13.91
C MET A 100 16.94 -8.70 13.04
N ALA A 101 16.70 -9.86 13.65
CA ALA A 101 16.24 -11.05 12.94
C ALA A 101 14.86 -10.84 12.25
N ALA A 102 13.91 -10.25 12.97
CA ALA A 102 12.61 -9.88 12.40
C ALA A 102 12.77 -8.83 11.29
N GLY A 103 13.63 -7.82 11.50
CA GLY A 103 13.95 -6.79 10.51
C GLY A 103 14.47 -7.37 9.21
N LEU A 104 15.44 -8.28 9.27
CA LEU A 104 16.00 -8.97 8.09
C LEU A 104 14.94 -9.79 7.36
N ALA A 105 14.08 -10.52 8.10
CA ALA A 105 13.00 -11.31 7.50
C ALA A 105 11.99 -10.45 6.72
N ILE A 106 11.68 -9.26 7.25
CA ILE A 106 10.57 -8.45 6.77
C ILE A 106 11.04 -7.34 5.80
N MET A 107 12.33 -6.98 5.80
CA MET A 107 12.85 -5.92 4.93
C MET A 107 12.59 -6.19 3.45
N GLY A 108 12.69 -7.46 3.02
CA GLY A 108 12.41 -7.85 1.64
C GLY A 108 10.99 -7.51 1.18
N PHE A 109 10.02 -7.60 2.07
CA PHE A 109 8.64 -7.19 1.79
C PHE A 109 8.53 -5.67 1.56
N GLY A 110 9.27 -4.87 2.35
CA GLY A 110 9.29 -3.40 2.18
C GLY A 110 9.95 -2.95 0.88
N GLY A 111 10.98 -3.69 0.42
CA GLY A 111 11.72 -3.41 -0.81
C GLY A 111 11.09 -4.00 -2.08
N GLY A 112 10.01 -4.78 -1.95
CA GLY A 112 9.40 -5.49 -3.07
C GLY A 112 8.99 -4.59 -4.24
N ALA A 113 8.41 -3.44 -3.95
CA ALA A 113 8.02 -2.48 -4.99
C ALA A 113 9.23 -1.83 -5.69
N MET A 114 10.35 -1.64 -4.99
CA MET A 114 11.57 -1.06 -5.57
C MET A 114 12.14 -1.96 -6.70
N ILE A 115 12.06 -3.28 -6.53
CA ILE A 115 12.52 -4.26 -7.52
C ILE A 115 11.39 -4.68 -8.47
N GLY A 116 10.22 -4.94 -7.90
CA GLY A 116 9.08 -5.49 -8.62
C GLY A 116 8.46 -4.53 -9.63
N ALA A 117 8.30 -3.23 -9.27
CA ALA A 117 7.66 -2.28 -10.16
C ALA A 117 8.42 -2.05 -11.48
N PRO A 118 9.76 -1.84 -11.49
CA PRO A 118 10.52 -1.75 -12.74
C PRO A 118 10.46 -3.03 -13.60
N ILE A 119 10.51 -4.21 -12.96
CA ILE A 119 10.41 -5.49 -13.67
C ILE A 119 9.02 -5.65 -14.30
N GLN A 120 7.97 -5.33 -13.55
CA GLN A 120 6.59 -5.37 -14.06
C GLN A 120 6.40 -4.41 -15.23
N GLU A 121 6.88 -3.17 -15.11
CA GLU A 121 6.79 -2.18 -16.18
C GLU A 121 7.55 -2.64 -17.43
N TRP A 122 8.75 -3.21 -17.26
CA TRP A 122 9.54 -3.76 -18.36
C TRP A 122 8.82 -4.93 -19.04
N LEU A 123 8.24 -5.86 -18.25
CA LEU A 123 7.47 -6.99 -18.80
C LEU A 123 6.23 -6.51 -19.55
N MET A 124 5.48 -5.56 -18.98
CA MET A 124 4.30 -5.00 -19.63
C MET A 124 4.66 -4.32 -20.96
N LYS A 125 5.72 -3.49 -20.97
CA LYS A 125 6.19 -2.86 -22.22
C LYS A 125 6.66 -3.87 -23.26
N ARG A 126 7.34 -4.95 -22.83
CA ARG A 126 7.82 -6.01 -23.72
C ARG A 126 6.67 -6.80 -24.37
N ASN A 127 5.60 -7.00 -23.64
CA ASN A 127 4.44 -7.77 -24.09
C ASN A 127 3.27 -6.86 -24.56
N TYR A 128 3.52 -5.56 -24.70
CA TYR A 128 2.53 -4.62 -25.21
C TYR A 128 2.26 -4.88 -26.68
N VAL A 129 0.99 -5.02 -27.03
CA VAL A 129 0.51 -5.11 -28.40
C VAL A 129 -0.34 -3.88 -28.69
N THR A 130 0.12 -3.06 -29.64
CA THR A 130 -0.61 -1.85 -30.04
C THR A 130 -1.98 -2.22 -30.61
N PRO A 131 -3.08 -1.58 -30.16
CA PRO A 131 -4.38 -1.79 -30.74
C PRO A 131 -4.39 -1.39 -32.24
N GLN A 132 -5.29 -2.00 -33.02
CA GLN A 132 -5.44 -1.68 -34.44
C GLN A 132 -5.76 -0.20 -34.60
N TYR A 133 -4.86 0.53 -35.28
CA TYR A 133 -5.02 1.94 -35.62
C TYR A 133 -5.78 2.10 -36.94
N LEU A 134 -6.79 2.96 -36.96
CA LEU A 134 -7.62 3.22 -38.12
C LEU A 134 -7.27 4.52 -38.83
N GLY A 135 -6.52 5.40 -38.19
CA GLY A 135 -6.15 6.72 -38.71
C GLY A 135 -6.53 7.87 -37.77
N LYS A 136 -6.25 9.09 -38.24
CA LYS A 136 -6.63 10.31 -37.55
C LYS A 136 -8.15 10.47 -37.52
N THR A 137 -8.66 11.15 -36.50
CA THR A 137 -10.10 11.33 -36.24
C THR A 137 -10.84 11.92 -37.46
N ASP A 138 -10.18 12.81 -38.21
CA ASP A 138 -10.78 13.49 -39.38
C ASP A 138 -10.90 12.57 -40.59
N GLY A 139 -10.23 11.42 -40.59
CA GLY A 139 -10.23 10.45 -41.70
C GLY A 139 -11.09 9.21 -41.48
N VAL A 140 -11.77 9.10 -40.32
CA VAL A 140 -12.56 7.91 -39.95
C VAL A 140 -14.00 8.31 -39.70
N GLU A 141 -14.95 7.67 -40.44
CA GLU A 141 -16.38 7.87 -40.17
C GLU A 141 -16.77 7.26 -38.81
N LEU A 142 -17.09 8.13 -37.86
CA LEU A 142 -17.48 7.76 -36.50
C LEU A 142 -18.99 7.89 -36.32
N SER A 143 -19.61 6.88 -35.73
CA SER A 143 -20.99 6.95 -35.21
C SER A 143 -21.02 6.73 -33.72
N THR A 144 -21.93 7.41 -33.04
CA THR A 144 -22.10 7.22 -31.59
C THR A 144 -23.47 6.59 -31.34
N GLU A 145 -23.49 5.41 -30.69
CA GLU A 145 -24.71 4.71 -30.32
C GLU A 145 -24.59 4.24 -28.89
N GLN A 146 -25.59 4.53 -28.07
CA GLN A 146 -25.66 4.17 -26.64
C GLN A 146 -24.41 4.60 -25.83
N GLY A 147 -23.80 5.74 -26.18
CA GLY A 147 -22.61 6.25 -25.50
C GLY A 147 -21.28 5.58 -25.94
N LYS A 148 -21.32 4.63 -26.86
CA LYS A 148 -20.14 4.00 -27.47
C LYS A 148 -19.86 4.58 -28.83
N ARG A 149 -18.58 4.68 -29.21
CA ARG A 149 -18.14 5.10 -30.56
C ARG A 149 -17.90 3.88 -31.42
N TRP A 150 -18.34 3.98 -32.65
CA TRP A 150 -18.23 2.92 -33.65
C TRP A 150 -17.58 3.48 -34.94
N ALA A 151 -16.75 2.65 -35.56
CA ALA A 151 -16.20 2.94 -36.87
C ALA A 151 -16.44 1.74 -37.81
N ARG A 152 -16.50 2.01 -39.11
CA ARG A 152 -16.59 0.97 -40.12
C ARG A 152 -15.18 0.47 -40.43
N VAL A 153 -14.93 -0.84 -40.27
CA VAL A 153 -13.67 -1.49 -40.59
C VAL A 153 -13.95 -2.59 -41.61
N GLY A 154 -13.70 -2.29 -42.89
CA GLY A 154 -14.21 -3.13 -43.97
C GLY A 154 -15.75 -3.15 -43.96
N ASP A 155 -16.35 -4.34 -43.98
CA ASP A 155 -17.81 -4.51 -43.97
C ASP A 155 -18.39 -4.62 -42.52
N GLN A 156 -17.55 -4.54 -41.49
CA GLN A 156 -17.98 -4.69 -40.09
C GLN A 156 -17.95 -3.36 -39.36
N LYS A 157 -18.97 -3.14 -38.52
CA LYS A 157 -19.01 -2.06 -37.56
C LYS A 157 -18.31 -2.51 -36.27
N LYS A 158 -17.23 -1.83 -35.90
CA LYS A 158 -16.43 -2.16 -34.68
C LYS A 158 -16.44 -1.01 -33.69
N GLU A 159 -16.49 -1.36 -32.39
CA GLU A 159 -16.33 -0.38 -31.31
C GLU A 159 -14.92 0.20 -31.36
N VAL A 160 -14.80 1.52 -31.22
CA VAL A 160 -13.53 2.25 -31.27
C VAL A 160 -13.38 3.24 -30.12
N VAL A 161 -12.12 3.54 -29.81
CA VAL A 161 -11.73 4.61 -28.88
C VAL A 161 -10.96 5.66 -29.67
N VAL A 162 -11.29 6.92 -29.41
CA VAL A 162 -10.53 8.07 -29.95
C VAL A 162 -9.61 8.56 -28.87
N VAL A 163 -8.31 8.58 -29.14
CA VAL A 163 -7.26 9.02 -28.20
C VAL A 163 -6.70 10.35 -28.68
N GLY A 164 -6.75 11.37 -27.85
CA GLY A 164 -6.26 12.71 -28.10
C GLY A 164 -4.79 12.91 -27.69
N GLU A 165 -4.15 14.00 -28.14
CA GLU A 165 -2.76 14.33 -27.82
C GLU A 165 -2.51 14.46 -26.30
N LYS A 166 -3.45 15.04 -25.55
CA LYS A 166 -3.34 15.21 -24.10
C LYS A 166 -3.40 13.88 -23.35
N GLU A 167 -4.14 12.90 -23.86
CA GLU A 167 -4.27 11.57 -23.28
C GLU A 167 -2.99 10.75 -23.51
N ILE A 168 -2.36 10.93 -24.69
CA ILE A 168 -1.09 10.28 -25.03
C ILE A 168 0.06 10.81 -24.20
N ALA A 169 0.10 12.11 -23.93
CA ALA A 169 1.15 12.72 -23.11
C ALA A 169 1.26 12.11 -21.68
N GLY A 170 0.18 11.50 -21.20
CA GLY A 170 0.14 10.76 -19.92
C GLY A 170 0.56 9.29 -20.02
N LEU A 171 0.70 8.74 -21.23
CA LEU A 171 1.09 7.35 -21.46
C LEU A 171 2.60 7.26 -21.66
N SER A 172 3.24 6.28 -21.06
CA SER A 172 4.66 5.97 -21.29
C SER A 172 4.91 5.14 -22.55
N LEU A 173 3.99 5.21 -23.51
CA LEU A 173 3.97 4.44 -24.76
C LEU A 173 3.99 5.40 -25.96
N SER A 174 4.73 5.05 -27.02
CA SER A 174 4.73 5.78 -28.30
C SER A 174 3.49 5.37 -29.09
N VAL A 175 2.38 6.06 -28.88
CA VAL A 175 1.11 5.85 -29.58
C VAL A 175 0.77 7.14 -30.31
N GLU A 176 0.24 7.07 -31.53
CA GLU A 176 -0.20 8.26 -32.29
C GLU A 176 -1.63 8.66 -31.88
N PRO A 177 -1.97 9.98 -31.92
CA PRO A 177 -3.35 10.40 -31.71
C PRO A 177 -4.24 9.94 -32.86
N GLY A 178 -5.43 9.41 -32.51
CA GLY A 178 -6.37 8.92 -33.52
C GLY A 178 -7.34 7.86 -33.00
N VAL A 179 -7.86 7.07 -33.92
CA VAL A 179 -8.92 6.09 -33.73
C VAL A 179 -8.34 4.68 -33.63
N TYR A 180 -8.65 3.98 -32.54
CA TYR A 180 -8.20 2.61 -32.25
C TYR A 180 -9.37 1.66 -32.07
N VAL A 181 -9.24 0.45 -32.60
CA VAL A 181 -10.27 -0.61 -32.46
C VAL A 181 -10.16 -1.23 -31.07
N VAL A 182 -11.27 -1.27 -30.36
CA VAL A 182 -11.37 -1.86 -29.03
C VAL A 182 -11.15 -3.37 -29.08
N GLY A 183 -10.43 -3.92 -28.10
CA GLY A 183 -10.19 -5.36 -27.97
C GLY A 183 -9.15 -5.95 -28.92
N THR A 184 -8.42 -5.13 -29.69
CA THR A 184 -7.39 -5.63 -30.62
C THR A 184 -5.96 -5.53 -30.11
N GLY A 185 -5.74 -4.88 -28.96
CA GLY A 185 -4.43 -4.72 -28.32
C GLY A 185 -4.32 -5.49 -27.01
N SER A 186 -3.10 -5.52 -26.47
CA SER A 186 -2.84 -6.04 -25.11
C SER A 186 -1.94 -5.07 -24.34
N CYS A 187 -2.26 -4.82 -23.07
CA CYS A 187 -1.41 -4.03 -22.19
C CYS A 187 -0.27 -4.88 -21.55
N GLY A 188 -0.14 -6.17 -21.90
CA GLY A 188 0.90 -7.07 -21.41
C GLY A 188 0.74 -7.49 -19.95
N VAL A 189 -0.37 -7.17 -19.30
CA VAL A 189 -0.60 -7.49 -17.86
C VAL A 189 -0.78 -8.98 -17.67
N GLY A 190 -1.53 -9.68 -18.53
CA GLY A 190 -1.75 -11.12 -18.45
C GLY A 190 -0.45 -11.91 -18.55
N GLU A 191 0.38 -11.59 -19.54
CA GLU A 191 1.71 -12.15 -19.74
C GLU A 191 2.64 -11.87 -18.57
N THR A 192 2.57 -10.68 -18.01
CA THR A 192 3.33 -10.29 -16.81
C THR A 192 2.93 -11.14 -15.61
N PHE A 193 1.64 -11.33 -15.35
CA PHE A 193 1.14 -12.21 -14.28
C PHE A 193 1.61 -13.66 -14.47
N PHE A 194 1.55 -14.17 -15.70
CA PHE A 194 1.96 -15.52 -16.03
C PHE A 194 3.47 -15.73 -15.79
N ILE A 195 4.31 -14.85 -16.33
CA ILE A 195 5.78 -14.93 -16.17
C ILE A 195 6.16 -14.81 -14.69
N LEU A 196 5.62 -13.83 -13.98
CA LEU A 196 5.89 -13.63 -12.56
C LEU A 196 5.33 -14.78 -11.72
N GLY A 197 4.21 -15.39 -12.10
CA GLY A 197 3.65 -16.57 -11.45
C GLY A 197 4.64 -17.73 -11.45
N ILE A 198 5.23 -18.03 -12.59
CA ILE A 198 6.25 -19.09 -12.74
C ILE A 198 7.52 -18.71 -11.97
N VAL A 199 8.03 -17.50 -12.18
CA VAL A 199 9.30 -17.05 -11.53
C VAL A 199 9.18 -17.08 -10.01
N HIS A 200 8.11 -16.51 -9.46
CA HIS A 200 7.88 -16.53 -8.02
C HIS A 200 7.68 -17.95 -7.48
N LEU A 201 6.95 -18.81 -8.21
CA LEU A 201 6.78 -20.21 -7.82
C LEU A 201 8.13 -20.90 -7.65
N ILE A 202 9.02 -20.80 -8.64
CA ILE A 202 10.35 -21.40 -8.61
C ILE A 202 11.19 -20.83 -7.46
N ILE A 203 11.22 -19.51 -7.31
CA ILE A 203 12.04 -18.84 -6.28
C ILE A 203 11.55 -19.21 -4.88
N ILE A 204 10.23 -19.15 -4.65
CA ILE A 204 9.66 -19.41 -3.31
C ILE A 204 9.84 -20.90 -2.95
N LEU A 205 9.62 -21.82 -3.88
CA LEU A 205 9.85 -23.26 -3.63
C LEU A 205 11.32 -23.53 -3.34
N GLY A 206 12.23 -22.95 -4.11
CA GLY A 206 13.68 -23.06 -3.86
C GLY A 206 14.07 -22.51 -2.49
N ALA A 207 13.58 -21.33 -2.13
CA ALA A 207 13.84 -20.73 -0.83
C ALA A 207 13.23 -21.56 0.33
N ALA A 208 12.04 -22.14 0.13
CA ALA A 208 11.39 -22.98 1.14
C ALA A 208 12.22 -24.24 1.46
N MET A 209 12.94 -24.79 0.50
CA MET A 209 13.82 -25.95 0.72
C MET A 209 15.01 -25.62 1.63
N LEU A 210 15.40 -24.35 1.73
CA LEU A 210 16.50 -23.89 2.58
C LEU A 210 16.08 -23.67 4.04
N TYR A 211 14.79 -23.65 4.37
CA TYR A 211 14.32 -23.45 5.75
C TYR A 211 14.79 -24.57 6.66
N ARG A 212 15.37 -24.17 7.79
CA ARG A 212 15.77 -25.05 8.89
C ARG A 212 15.39 -24.42 10.22
N ILE A 213 14.91 -25.23 11.14
CA ILE A 213 14.66 -24.84 12.53
C ILE A 213 15.92 -25.14 13.34
N PRO A 214 16.35 -24.24 14.26
CA PRO A 214 17.46 -24.55 15.15
C PRO A 214 17.13 -25.74 16.07
N PRO A 215 18.14 -26.50 16.54
CA PRO A 215 17.96 -27.52 17.56
C PRO A 215 17.30 -26.96 18.82
N LYS A 216 16.62 -27.81 19.61
CA LYS A 216 15.89 -27.38 20.83
C LYS A 216 16.76 -26.62 21.84
N ASP A 217 18.04 -27.00 21.95
CA ASP A 217 19.00 -26.42 22.88
C ASP A 217 19.92 -25.38 22.25
N TRP A 218 19.55 -24.89 21.06
CA TRP A 218 20.34 -23.89 20.35
C TRP A 218 20.46 -22.58 21.13
N LYS A 219 21.72 -22.15 21.32
CA LYS A 219 22.06 -20.84 21.89
C LYS A 219 23.21 -20.25 21.09
N PRO A 220 23.19 -18.95 20.80
CA PRO A 220 24.35 -18.26 20.23
C PRO A 220 25.56 -18.36 21.17
N VAL A 221 26.76 -18.41 20.60
CA VAL A 221 28.00 -18.49 21.38
C VAL A 221 28.15 -17.26 22.26
N GLY A 222 28.39 -17.46 23.55
CA GLY A 222 28.55 -16.39 24.54
C GLY A 222 27.26 -15.72 25.03
N TRP A 223 26.09 -16.22 24.61
CA TRP A 223 24.82 -15.69 25.08
C TRP A 223 24.20 -16.56 26.18
N ASP A 224 23.87 -15.93 27.30
CA ASP A 224 23.15 -16.56 28.40
C ASP A 224 21.80 -15.84 28.62
N PRO A 225 20.66 -16.56 28.57
CA PRO A 225 19.35 -15.98 28.83
C PRO A 225 19.22 -15.31 30.19
N GLN A 226 19.96 -15.79 31.20
CA GLN A 226 19.90 -15.26 32.55
C GLN A 226 20.66 -13.93 32.73
N HIS A 227 21.65 -13.70 31.86
CA HIS A 227 22.46 -12.48 31.83
C HIS A 227 22.14 -11.59 30.61
N ALA A 228 21.16 -11.95 29.78
CA ALA A 228 20.67 -11.12 28.69
C ALA A 228 20.19 -9.80 29.27
N GLY A 229 21.01 -8.75 29.03
CA GLY A 229 20.89 -7.45 29.68
C GLY A 229 19.47 -6.93 29.74
N THR A 230 19.12 -6.47 30.89
CA THR A 230 17.81 -6.01 31.36
C THR A 230 17.31 -4.74 30.69
N SER A 231 17.49 -4.57 29.38
CA SER A 231 16.99 -3.37 28.69
C SER A 231 15.46 -3.29 28.60
N SER A 232 14.74 -4.37 28.96
CA SER A 232 13.28 -4.30 29.02
C SER A 232 12.72 -5.15 30.14
N ARG A 233 12.00 -4.52 31.10
CA ARG A 233 11.19 -5.17 32.12
C ARG A 233 10.02 -5.99 31.55
N LEU A 234 9.85 -5.99 30.23
CA LEU A 234 8.79 -6.69 29.52
C LEU A 234 9.20 -8.09 29.06
N ILE A 235 10.51 -8.42 29.12
CA ILE A 235 10.99 -9.73 28.68
C ILE A 235 10.46 -10.80 29.63
N ARG A 236 9.73 -11.75 29.08
CA ARG A 236 9.16 -12.85 29.85
C ARG A 236 10.27 -13.79 30.32
N GLN A 237 10.30 -13.96 31.63
CA GLN A 237 11.09 -15.00 32.31
C GLN A 237 10.13 -16.17 32.60
N GLY A 238 10.30 -17.31 31.93
CA GLY A 238 9.46 -18.49 32.10
C GLY A 238 8.92 -19.08 30.80
N GLU A 239 7.97 -20.01 30.90
CA GLU A 239 7.39 -20.72 29.77
C GLU A 239 6.66 -19.79 28.78
N SER A 240 6.74 -20.14 27.51
CA SER A 240 6.01 -19.41 26.45
C SER A 240 4.50 -19.61 26.59
N ILE A 241 3.75 -18.53 26.38
CA ILE A 241 2.29 -18.53 26.50
C ILE A 241 1.67 -19.15 25.24
N ASP A 242 0.72 -20.06 25.46
CA ASP A 242 -0.08 -20.65 24.38
C ASP A 242 -0.84 -19.58 23.58
N PRO A 243 -0.95 -19.71 22.25
CA PRO A 243 -1.62 -18.72 21.39
C PRO A 243 -3.07 -18.44 21.77
N ASP A 244 -3.83 -19.43 22.28
CA ASP A 244 -5.24 -19.22 22.68
C ASP A 244 -5.35 -18.46 24.00
N ARG A 245 -4.34 -18.56 24.86
CA ARG A 245 -4.23 -17.72 26.05
C ARG A 245 -3.76 -16.31 25.71
N ALA A 246 -2.80 -16.18 24.80
CA ALA A 246 -2.28 -14.88 24.39
C ALA A 246 -3.37 -13.94 23.87
N ILE A 247 -4.29 -14.42 23.04
CA ILE A 247 -5.41 -13.62 22.50
C ILE A 247 -6.47 -13.24 23.55
N ARG A 248 -6.44 -13.82 24.74
CA ARG A 248 -7.34 -13.43 25.83
C ARG A 248 -6.74 -12.34 26.72
N THR A 249 -5.51 -11.92 26.46
CA THR A 249 -4.80 -10.89 27.23
C THR A 249 -5.06 -9.49 26.68
N SER A 250 -5.12 -8.50 27.58
CA SER A 250 -5.18 -7.09 27.16
C SER A 250 -3.95 -6.66 26.35
N GLN A 251 -2.79 -7.25 26.63
CA GLN A 251 -1.54 -6.98 25.90
C GLN A 251 -1.68 -7.30 24.41
N PHE A 252 -2.34 -8.40 24.04
CA PHE A 252 -2.56 -8.73 22.64
C PHE A 252 -3.39 -7.66 21.93
N TYR A 253 -4.49 -7.22 22.52
CA TYR A 253 -5.35 -6.19 21.93
C TYR A 253 -4.69 -4.81 21.90
N LEU A 254 -3.87 -4.46 22.90
CA LEU A 254 -3.08 -3.23 22.85
C LEU A 254 -2.11 -3.24 21.68
N LEU A 255 -1.38 -4.35 21.46
CA LEU A 255 -0.50 -4.49 20.30
C LEU A 255 -1.28 -4.53 18.99
N TRP A 256 -2.47 -5.11 18.97
CA TRP A 256 -3.35 -5.12 17.82
C TRP A 256 -3.78 -3.70 17.41
N ILE A 257 -4.21 -2.88 18.38
CA ILE A 257 -4.55 -1.46 18.16
C ILE A 257 -3.34 -0.68 17.66
N MET A 258 -2.18 -0.85 18.30
CA MET A 258 -0.94 -0.21 17.88
C MET A 258 -0.59 -0.54 16.44
N LEU A 259 -0.63 -1.81 16.07
CA LEU A 259 -0.33 -2.25 14.70
C LEU A 259 -1.39 -1.73 13.73
N CYS A 260 -2.67 -1.88 14.05
CA CYS A 260 -3.77 -1.43 13.19
C CYS A 260 -3.66 0.06 12.85
N PHE A 261 -3.45 0.92 13.86
CA PHE A 261 -3.42 2.36 13.63
C PHE A 261 -2.10 2.82 12.99
N ASN A 262 -0.98 2.22 13.34
CA ASN A 262 0.29 2.48 12.64
C ASN A 262 0.19 2.11 11.15
N VAL A 263 -0.42 0.97 10.84
CA VAL A 263 -0.58 0.50 9.46
C VAL A 263 -1.59 1.35 8.71
N THR A 264 -2.73 1.69 9.33
CA THR A 264 -3.74 2.57 8.72
C THR A 264 -3.11 3.90 8.29
N ALA A 265 -2.32 4.52 9.18
CA ALA A 265 -1.64 5.77 8.89
C ALA A 265 -0.64 5.63 7.73
N GLY A 266 0.17 4.56 7.72
CA GLY A 266 1.21 4.38 6.72
C GLY A 266 0.70 3.91 5.36
N ILE A 267 -0.13 2.84 5.32
CA ILE A 267 -0.59 2.24 4.05
C ILE A 267 -1.54 3.18 3.29
N GLY A 268 -2.32 3.95 4.03
CA GLY A 268 -3.18 4.96 3.44
C GLY A 268 -2.36 6.00 2.66
N VAL A 269 -1.37 6.62 3.32
CA VAL A 269 -0.52 7.64 2.68
C VAL A 269 0.31 7.05 1.54
N LEU A 270 0.82 5.81 1.70
CA LEU A 270 1.58 5.12 0.65
C LEU A 270 0.75 4.94 -0.63
N GLY A 271 -0.53 4.59 -0.49
CA GLY A 271 -1.45 4.37 -1.62
C GLY A 271 -1.70 5.62 -2.46
N VAL A 272 -1.60 6.81 -1.88
CA VAL A 272 -1.83 8.10 -2.57
C VAL A 272 -0.56 8.96 -2.67
N ALA A 273 0.60 8.43 -2.31
CA ALA A 273 1.84 9.20 -2.19
C ALA A 273 2.19 9.99 -3.46
N LYS A 274 2.10 9.37 -4.65
CA LYS A 274 2.34 10.03 -5.93
C LYS A 274 1.35 11.16 -6.17
N THR A 275 0.07 10.90 -6.01
CA THR A 275 -1.00 11.87 -6.24
C THR A 275 -0.92 13.03 -5.24
N MET A 276 -0.64 12.73 -3.97
CA MET A 276 -0.46 13.73 -2.93
C MET A 276 0.71 14.69 -3.25
N LEU A 277 1.86 14.15 -3.68
CA LEU A 277 2.99 14.97 -4.11
C LEU A 277 2.61 15.90 -5.27
N THR A 278 1.94 15.36 -6.30
CA THR A 278 1.57 16.15 -7.48
C THR A 278 0.47 17.17 -7.20
N GLU A 279 -0.46 16.87 -6.32
CA GLU A 279 -1.52 17.81 -5.94
C GLU A 279 -1.01 18.93 -5.04
N ILE A 280 -0.04 18.67 -4.16
CA ILE A 280 0.55 19.70 -3.29
C ILE A 280 1.53 20.60 -4.05
N PHE A 281 2.35 20.04 -4.93
CA PHE A 281 3.49 20.77 -5.50
C PHE A 281 3.43 20.95 -7.02
N GLY A 282 2.54 20.22 -7.73
CA GLY A 282 2.53 20.22 -9.20
C GLY A 282 2.23 21.58 -9.82
N SER A 283 1.28 22.31 -9.27
CA SER A 283 0.97 23.69 -9.70
C SER A 283 2.00 24.70 -9.21
N ALA A 284 2.55 24.49 -8.01
CA ALA A 284 3.51 25.40 -7.37
C ALA A 284 4.92 25.31 -7.98
N LEU A 285 5.35 24.09 -8.38
CA LEU A 285 6.70 23.80 -8.89
C LEU A 285 6.65 22.92 -10.15
N PRO A 286 5.97 23.32 -11.24
CA PRO A 286 5.70 22.47 -12.41
C PRO A 286 6.99 22.04 -13.15
N ALA A 287 8.05 22.86 -13.10
CA ALA A 287 9.33 22.53 -13.71
C ALA A 287 10.10 21.41 -13.00
N ILE A 288 9.79 21.15 -11.73
CA ILE A 288 10.49 20.16 -10.88
C ILE A 288 9.61 18.93 -10.70
N VAL A 289 8.34 19.10 -10.35
CA VAL A 289 7.42 18.00 -10.01
C VAL A 289 6.79 17.44 -11.29
N THR A 290 7.65 16.80 -12.09
CA THR A 290 7.25 16.08 -13.29
C THR A 290 6.74 14.66 -12.97
N GLY A 291 6.17 13.97 -13.95
CA GLY A 291 5.74 12.58 -13.79
C GLY A 291 6.87 11.62 -13.39
N SER A 292 8.09 11.83 -13.93
CA SER A 292 9.29 11.06 -13.59
C SER A 292 9.78 11.35 -12.16
N PHE A 293 9.73 12.61 -11.73
CA PHE A 293 10.04 13.00 -10.37
C PHE A 293 9.09 12.33 -9.37
N ALA A 294 7.78 12.34 -9.67
CA ALA A 294 6.78 11.70 -8.83
C ALA A 294 6.92 10.16 -8.80
N ALA A 295 7.35 9.53 -9.89
CA ALA A 295 7.68 8.10 -9.89
C ALA A 295 8.89 7.79 -9.01
N THR A 296 9.96 8.62 -9.09
CA THR A 296 11.14 8.51 -8.23
C THR A 296 10.78 8.65 -6.75
N TYR A 297 9.87 9.56 -6.42
CA TYR A 297 9.37 9.70 -5.04
C TYR A 297 8.76 8.39 -4.50
N VAL A 298 7.96 7.68 -5.30
CA VAL A 298 7.39 6.38 -4.90
C VAL A 298 8.48 5.33 -4.67
N LEU A 299 9.52 5.29 -5.52
CA LEU A 299 10.67 4.40 -5.30
C LEU A 299 11.39 4.73 -3.99
N MET A 300 11.58 6.01 -3.70
CA MET A 300 12.20 6.46 -2.43
C MET A 300 11.36 6.07 -1.22
N THR A 301 10.03 6.19 -1.27
CA THR A 301 9.16 5.75 -0.17
C THR A 301 9.33 4.26 0.13
N SER A 302 9.42 3.41 -0.90
CA SER A 302 9.70 1.97 -0.73
C SER A 302 11.10 1.70 -0.16
N THR A 303 12.10 2.43 -0.62
CA THR A 303 13.48 2.30 -0.12
C THR A 303 13.58 2.65 1.36
N PHE A 304 13.00 3.77 1.77
CA PHE A 304 13.01 4.19 3.18
C PHE A 304 12.15 3.27 4.06
N ASN A 305 11.05 2.73 3.54
CA ASN A 305 10.28 1.69 4.22
C ASN A 305 11.14 0.42 4.45
N MET A 306 11.85 -0.05 3.44
CA MET A 306 12.74 -1.22 3.53
C MET A 306 13.87 -1.00 4.54
N VAL A 307 14.60 0.11 4.41
CA VAL A 307 15.69 0.47 5.32
C VAL A 307 15.19 0.64 6.75
N GLY A 308 14.04 1.29 6.91
CA GLY A 308 13.40 1.50 8.20
C GLY A 308 13.07 0.19 8.93
N ARG A 309 12.68 -0.86 8.20
CA ARG A 309 12.42 -2.18 8.80
C ARG A 309 13.64 -2.75 9.49
N PHE A 310 14.78 -2.75 8.82
CA PHE A 310 16.02 -3.25 9.39
C PHE A 310 16.58 -2.34 10.49
N PHE A 311 16.65 -1.04 10.21
CA PHE A 311 17.23 -0.04 11.10
C PHE A 311 16.51 0.02 12.46
N TRP A 312 15.20 0.27 12.44
CA TRP A 312 14.43 0.44 13.66
C TRP A 312 14.26 -0.85 14.45
N ALA A 313 14.10 -1.98 13.75
CA ALA A 313 14.02 -3.28 14.43
C ALA A 313 15.34 -3.62 15.14
N THR A 314 16.49 -3.30 14.53
CA THR A 314 17.82 -3.48 15.16
C THR A 314 18.02 -2.52 16.34
N ILE A 315 17.65 -1.25 16.19
CA ILE A 315 17.72 -0.26 17.28
C ILE A 315 16.83 -0.66 18.45
N SER A 316 15.66 -1.23 18.16
CA SER A 316 14.72 -1.67 19.20
C SER A 316 15.30 -2.74 20.12
N ASP A 317 16.31 -3.50 19.68
CA ASP A 317 17.04 -4.45 20.55
C ASP A 317 17.85 -3.72 21.65
N ARG A 318 18.24 -2.46 21.42
CA ARG A 318 19.03 -1.65 22.35
C ARG A 318 18.16 -0.78 23.25
N ILE A 319 17.22 -0.02 22.67
CA ILE A 319 16.40 0.95 23.41
C ILE A 319 15.10 0.35 23.99
N GLY A 320 14.80 -0.89 23.61
CA GLY A 320 13.58 -1.60 24.01
C GLY A 320 12.38 -1.30 23.11
N ARG A 321 11.48 -2.30 22.93
CA ARG A 321 10.34 -2.22 22.01
C ARG A 321 9.37 -1.10 22.36
N LYS A 322 9.04 -1.00 23.67
CA LYS A 322 8.09 0.01 24.17
C LYS A 322 8.56 1.44 23.86
N ASN A 323 9.85 1.71 24.07
CA ASN A 323 10.44 3.04 23.79
C ASN A 323 10.49 3.32 22.28
N THR A 324 10.81 2.31 21.46
CA THR A 324 10.81 2.42 20.00
C THR A 324 9.43 2.81 19.49
N TYR A 325 8.37 2.14 19.95
CA TYR A 325 7.01 2.49 19.57
C TYR A 325 6.55 3.83 20.14
N ALA A 326 6.96 4.19 21.34
CA ALA A 326 6.69 5.52 21.88
C ALA A 326 7.28 6.62 20.99
N LEU A 327 8.52 6.41 20.50
CA LEU A 327 9.15 7.31 19.52
C LEU A 327 8.38 7.35 18.19
N PHE A 328 7.98 6.19 17.64
CA PHE A 328 7.21 6.14 16.40
C PHE A 328 5.92 6.94 16.48
N PHE A 329 5.19 6.77 17.56
CA PHE A 329 3.88 7.39 17.70
C PHE A 329 3.98 8.88 18.03
N SER A 330 4.88 9.28 18.93
CA SER A 330 5.06 10.69 19.28
C SER A 330 5.62 11.50 18.12
N LEU A 331 6.73 11.03 17.52
CA LEU A 331 7.33 11.71 16.37
C LEU A 331 6.41 11.65 15.16
N GLY A 332 5.78 10.49 14.89
CA GLY A 332 4.84 10.35 13.80
C GLY A 332 3.65 11.30 13.91
N CYS A 333 3.08 11.47 15.09
CA CYS A 333 2.01 12.44 15.34
C CYS A 333 2.44 13.86 14.94
N VAL A 334 3.64 14.30 15.35
CA VAL A 334 4.19 15.60 14.99
C VAL A 334 4.40 15.71 13.47
N LEU A 335 5.02 14.70 12.85
CA LEU A 335 5.33 14.72 11.42
C LEU A 335 4.05 14.75 10.56
N TYR A 336 3.01 14.01 10.93
CA TYR A 336 1.71 14.09 10.23
C TYR A 336 1.06 15.47 10.36
N CYS A 337 1.22 16.16 11.49
CA CYS A 337 0.75 17.54 11.66
C CYS A 337 1.60 18.56 10.89
N VAL A 338 2.87 18.28 10.62
CA VAL A 338 3.76 19.15 9.84
C VAL A 338 3.38 19.17 8.35
N ILE A 339 2.83 18.08 7.78
CA ILE A 339 2.46 18.04 6.37
C ILE A 339 1.40 19.12 6.00
N PRO A 340 0.27 19.30 6.72
CA PRO A 340 -0.65 20.40 6.49
C PRO A 340 -0.01 21.78 6.62
N TRP A 341 0.90 21.96 7.56
CA TRP A 341 1.64 23.21 7.70
C TRP A 341 2.53 23.49 6.48
N ILE A 342 3.24 22.48 5.95
CA ILE A 342 4.01 22.60 4.70
C ILE A 342 3.08 22.97 3.53
N ALA A 343 1.93 22.32 3.40
CA ALA A 343 0.96 22.60 2.36
C ALA A 343 0.46 24.06 2.41
N TRP A 344 0.25 24.58 3.61
CA TRP A 344 -0.10 25.99 3.81
C TRP A 344 1.04 26.93 3.39
N GLN A 345 2.29 26.61 3.72
CA GLN A 345 3.45 27.42 3.32
C GLN A 345 3.66 27.42 1.80
N VAL A 346 3.42 26.30 1.12
CA VAL A 346 3.46 26.20 -0.35
C VAL A 346 2.46 27.14 -1.00
N ASN A 347 1.26 27.26 -0.44
CA ASN A 347 0.25 28.20 -0.92
C ASN A 347 0.64 29.67 -0.71
N ALA A 348 1.32 29.98 0.40
CA ALA A 348 1.73 31.33 0.72
C ALA A 348 2.94 31.77 -0.15
N VAL A 349 3.98 30.95 -0.22
CA VAL A 349 5.23 31.22 -0.97
C VAL A 349 5.76 29.91 -1.54
N PRO A 350 5.51 29.58 -2.82
CA PRO A 350 6.05 28.41 -3.47
C PRO A 350 7.59 28.39 -3.41
N SER A 351 8.16 27.33 -2.84
CA SER A 351 9.62 27.20 -2.73
C SER A 351 10.04 25.73 -2.69
N VAL A 352 11.22 25.47 -3.28
CA VAL A 352 11.85 24.14 -3.26
C VAL A 352 12.15 23.67 -1.83
N ILE A 353 12.35 24.59 -0.89
CA ILE A 353 12.61 24.25 0.52
C ILE A 353 11.42 23.48 1.15
N TRP A 354 10.19 23.83 0.79
CA TRP A 354 8.99 23.11 1.26
C TRP A 354 8.88 21.72 0.64
N LEU A 355 9.31 21.57 -0.61
CA LEU A 355 9.39 20.26 -1.26
C LEU A 355 10.44 19.36 -0.56
N ILE A 356 11.60 19.90 -0.23
CA ILE A 356 12.63 19.17 0.54
C ILE A 356 12.10 18.81 1.92
N ALA A 357 11.47 19.74 2.62
CA ALA A 357 10.87 19.47 3.94
C ALA A 357 9.82 18.36 3.87
N PHE A 358 8.94 18.39 2.87
CA PHE A 358 7.95 17.35 2.64
C PHE A 358 8.60 15.98 2.38
N TYR A 359 9.67 15.93 1.57
CA TYR A 359 10.43 14.70 1.35
C TYR A 359 11.02 14.17 2.65
N VAL A 360 11.70 14.99 3.42
CA VAL A 360 12.31 14.58 4.70
C VAL A 360 11.24 14.03 5.65
N VAL A 361 10.14 14.76 5.82
CA VAL A 361 9.03 14.38 6.70
C VAL A 361 8.43 13.04 6.27
N THR A 362 8.10 12.89 5.00
CA THR A 362 7.46 11.67 4.49
C THR A 362 8.41 10.48 4.50
N MET A 363 9.70 10.66 4.17
CA MET A 363 10.69 9.59 4.26
C MET A 363 10.87 9.11 5.71
N LEU A 364 10.92 10.00 6.69
CA LEU A 364 10.96 9.64 8.11
C LEU A 364 9.70 8.85 8.52
N ILE A 365 8.51 9.29 8.12
CA ILE A 365 7.25 8.56 8.36
C ILE A 365 7.36 7.15 7.80
N PHE A 366 7.85 6.97 6.57
CA PHE A 366 7.94 5.65 5.95
C PHE A 366 9.00 4.75 6.59
N THR A 367 10.09 5.30 7.12
CA THR A 367 11.02 4.47 7.94
C THR A 367 10.33 3.93 9.18
N MET A 368 9.56 4.76 9.89
CA MET A 368 8.85 4.36 11.12
C MET A 368 7.69 3.40 10.82
N TYR A 369 6.97 3.62 9.72
CA TYR A 369 5.94 2.69 9.24
C TYR A 369 6.54 1.29 9.00
N GLY A 370 7.65 1.21 8.27
CA GLY A 370 8.39 -0.04 8.05
C GLY A 370 8.89 -0.65 9.36
N GLY A 371 9.49 0.18 10.21
CA GLY A 371 9.99 -0.21 11.54
C GLY A 371 8.91 -0.79 12.44
N GLY A 372 7.69 -0.25 12.39
CA GLY A 372 6.54 -0.75 13.15
C GLY A 372 6.19 -2.20 12.81
N PHE A 373 6.22 -2.56 11.52
CA PHE A 373 6.02 -3.95 11.09
C PHE A 373 7.13 -4.88 11.56
N ALA A 374 8.39 -4.42 11.47
CA ALA A 374 9.53 -5.28 11.74
C ALA A 374 9.79 -5.47 13.24
N THR A 375 9.38 -4.52 14.07
CA THR A 375 9.59 -4.56 15.52
C THR A 375 8.50 -5.37 16.25
N ILE A 376 7.29 -5.51 15.67
CA ILE A 376 6.15 -6.14 16.37
C ILE A 376 6.36 -7.63 16.69
N PRO A 377 6.96 -8.47 15.79
CA PRO A 377 7.19 -9.89 16.14
C PRO A 377 8.15 -10.06 17.32
N ALA A 378 9.18 -9.20 17.40
CA ALA A 378 10.10 -9.19 18.52
C ALA A 378 9.41 -8.73 19.82
N TYR A 379 8.49 -7.77 19.73
CA TYR A 379 7.68 -7.32 20.86
C TYR A 379 6.77 -8.45 21.39
N LEU A 380 6.15 -9.20 20.48
CA LEU A 380 5.37 -10.39 20.83
C LEU A 380 6.25 -11.45 21.50
N ALA A 381 7.45 -11.71 20.96
CA ALA A 381 8.39 -12.66 21.54
C ALA A 381 8.84 -12.25 22.95
N ASP A 382 9.01 -10.95 23.19
CA ASP A 382 9.36 -10.43 24.51
C ASP A 382 8.22 -10.60 25.52
N LEU A 383 6.97 -10.41 25.13
CA LEU A 383 5.79 -10.50 26.01
C LEU A 383 5.28 -11.93 26.24
N PHE A 384 5.30 -12.75 25.20
CA PHE A 384 4.64 -14.07 25.19
C PHE A 384 5.62 -15.25 25.09
N GLY A 385 6.91 -14.99 24.87
CA GLY A 385 7.92 -16.02 24.63
C GLY A 385 8.09 -16.34 23.14
N THR A 386 9.18 -17.03 22.80
CA THR A 386 9.60 -17.28 21.40
C THR A 386 8.97 -18.51 20.78
N GLN A 387 8.48 -19.46 21.56
CA GLN A 387 8.02 -20.77 21.07
C GLN A 387 6.83 -20.67 20.13
N TYR A 388 5.84 -19.82 20.43
CA TYR A 388 4.60 -19.68 19.68
C TYR A 388 4.47 -18.31 18.99
N VAL A 389 5.59 -17.60 18.82
CA VAL A 389 5.57 -16.25 18.27
C VAL A 389 4.95 -16.21 16.86
N GLY A 390 5.18 -17.24 16.04
CA GLY A 390 4.59 -17.35 14.72
C GLY A 390 3.05 -17.41 14.76
N ALA A 391 2.50 -18.22 15.66
CA ALA A 391 1.06 -18.37 15.80
C ALA A 391 0.38 -17.10 16.37
N ILE A 392 1.02 -16.45 17.34
CA ILE A 392 0.49 -15.20 17.94
C ILE A 392 0.61 -14.05 16.94
N HIS A 393 1.74 -13.95 16.24
CA HIS A 393 1.95 -12.93 15.20
C HIS A 393 0.96 -13.08 14.04
N GLY A 394 0.75 -14.32 13.56
CA GLY A 394 -0.24 -14.58 12.52
C GLY A 394 -1.63 -14.03 12.90
N ARG A 395 -2.08 -14.26 14.14
CA ARG A 395 -3.35 -13.70 14.63
C ARG A 395 -3.34 -12.17 14.74
N LEU A 396 -2.19 -11.59 15.09
CA LEU A 396 -2.04 -10.14 15.16
C LEU A 396 -2.13 -9.49 13.77
N LEU A 397 -1.75 -10.19 12.70
CA LEU A 397 -1.83 -9.69 11.32
C LEU A 397 -3.26 -9.42 10.83
N THR A 398 -4.29 -9.87 11.55
CA THR A 398 -5.68 -9.40 11.32
C THR A 398 -5.81 -7.89 11.48
N ALA A 399 -4.96 -7.25 12.30
CA ALA A 399 -4.87 -5.80 12.39
C ALA A 399 -4.43 -5.17 11.06
N TRP A 400 -3.53 -5.82 10.34
CA TRP A 400 -3.11 -5.39 9.00
C TRP A 400 -4.26 -5.52 7.99
N SER A 401 -5.02 -6.62 8.02
CA SER A 401 -6.19 -6.78 7.16
C SER A 401 -7.20 -5.65 7.36
N VAL A 402 -7.52 -5.32 8.61
CA VAL A 402 -8.43 -4.23 8.94
C VAL A 402 -7.88 -2.88 8.47
N ALA A 403 -6.61 -2.60 8.74
CA ALA A 403 -5.95 -1.37 8.32
C ALA A 403 -5.85 -1.24 6.80
N GLY A 404 -5.59 -2.34 6.08
CA GLY A 404 -5.50 -2.38 4.62
C GLY A 404 -6.82 -2.13 3.91
N VAL A 405 -7.96 -2.30 4.60
CA VAL A 405 -9.29 -1.92 4.13
C VAL A 405 -9.61 -0.48 4.52
N ILE A 406 -9.50 -0.17 5.81
CA ILE A 406 -9.92 1.12 6.37
C ILE A 406 -9.01 2.26 5.91
N GLY A 407 -7.68 2.05 5.83
CA GLY A 407 -6.72 3.10 5.50
C GLY A 407 -6.98 3.73 4.12
N PRO A 408 -6.89 2.96 3.02
CA PRO A 408 -7.17 3.46 1.68
C PRO A 408 -8.58 4.03 1.52
N TRP A 409 -9.60 3.39 2.13
CA TRP A 409 -10.97 3.88 2.11
C TRP A 409 -11.10 5.25 2.79
N ALA A 410 -10.58 5.39 4.00
CA ALA A 410 -10.69 6.64 4.76
C ALA A 410 -9.99 7.79 4.04
N ILE A 411 -8.77 7.57 3.50
CA ILE A 411 -8.05 8.61 2.76
C ILE A 411 -8.80 9.01 1.50
N THR A 412 -9.29 8.06 0.72
CA THR A 412 -10.03 8.35 -0.52
C THR A 412 -11.31 9.11 -0.21
N ALA A 413 -12.08 8.68 0.80
CA ALA A 413 -13.32 9.33 1.19
C ALA A 413 -13.10 10.76 1.71
N LEU A 414 -12.08 10.96 2.56
CA LEU A 414 -11.76 12.31 3.09
C LEU A 414 -11.25 13.24 1.99
N ARG A 415 -10.38 12.75 1.09
CA ARG A 415 -9.89 13.51 -0.05
C ARG A 415 -11.03 13.89 -1.01
N GLU A 416 -11.91 12.93 -1.35
CA GLU A 416 -13.07 13.23 -2.21
C GLU A 416 -13.99 14.25 -1.59
N ASN A 417 -14.26 14.18 -0.28
CA ASN A 417 -15.06 15.16 0.42
C ASN A 417 -14.39 16.54 0.42
N ALA A 418 -13.09 16.62 0.68
CA ALA A 418 -12.33 17.86 0.60
C ALA A 418 -12.33 18.44 -0.82
N SER A 419 -12.17 17.57 -1.84
CA SER A 419 -12.22 17.99 -3.26
C SER A 419 -13.61 18.54 -3.66
N ARG A 420 -14.69 17.90 -3.21
CA ARG A 420 -16.06 18.40 -3.47
C ARG A 420 -16.28 19.78 -2.84
N GLY A 421 -15.82 19.97 -1.60
CA GLY A 421 -15.87 21.28 -0.95
C GLY A 421 -15.07 22.34 -1.70
N ALA A 422 -13.84 22.02 -2.08
CA ALA A 422 -12.96 22.90 -2.84
C ALA A 422 -13.55 23.28 -4.21
N ILE A 423 -14.12 22.33 -4.94
CA ILE A 423 -14.83 22.58 -6.22
C ILE A 423 -16.02 23.51 -6.00
N SER A 424 -16.83 23.25 -4.96
CA SER A 424 -17.99 24.10 -4.65
C SER A 424 -17.58 25.54 -4.31
N ASP A 425 -16.49 25.71 -3.56
CA ASP A 425 -16.01 27.04 -3.18
C ASP A 425 -15.32 27.78 -4.34
N LEU A 426 -14.61 27.08 -5.22
CA LEU A 426 -14.06 27.64 -6.46
C LEU A 426 -15.18 28.06 -7.42
N ALA A 427 -16.21 27.25 -7.58
CA ALA A 427 -17.32 27.53 -8.48
C ALA A 427 -18.07 28.81 -8.10
N LYS A 428 -18.12 29.17 -6.80
CA LYS A 428 -18.69 30.45 -6.34
C LYS A 428 -17.86 31.67 -6.79
N LYS A 429 -16.61 31.51 -7.15
CA LYS A 429 -15.68 32.56 -7.60
C LYS A 429 -15.69 32.75 -9.11
N VAL A 430 -16.24 31.80 -9.86
CA VAL A 430 -16.31 31.80 -11.32
C VAL A 430 -17.62 32.45 -11.77
N SER A 431 -17.58 33.22 -12.88
CA SER A 431 -18.81 33.78 -13.44
C SER A 431 -19.72 32.69 -14.01
N ALA A 432 -21.03 32.82 -13.88
CA ALA A 432 -21.99 31.84 -14.40
C ALA A 432 -21.83 31.63 -15.93
N ASN A 433 -21.54 32.69 -16.66
CA ASN A 433 -21.35 32.63 -18.12
C ASN A 433 -20.07 31.85 -18.52
N ASP A 434 -18.95 32.05 -17.81
CA ASP A 434 -17.72 31.31 -18.07
C ASP A 434 -17.87 29.86 -17.67
N PHE A 435 -18.57 29.54 -16.58
CA PHE A 435 -18.88 28.19 -16.16
C PHE A 435 -19.70 27.45 -17.24
N GLU A 436 -20.81 28.08 -17.69
CA GLU A 436 -21.68 27.48 -18.70
C GLU A 436 -20.95 27.28 -20.03
N ARG A 437 -20.12 28.24 -20.44
CA ARG A 437 -19.29 28.13 -21.66
C ARG A 437 -18.32 26.95 -21.61
N VAL A 438 -17.68 26.66 -20.45
CA VAL A 438 -16.64 25.64 -20.33
C VAL A 438 -17.22 24.26 -20.05
N PHE A 439 -18.29 24.19 -19.27
CA PHE A 439 -18.87 22.90 -18.84
C PHE A 439 -20.15 22.52 -19.61
N GLY A 440 -20.71 23.44 -20.40
CA GLY A 440 -21.91 23.19 -21.19
C GLY A 440 -23.18 22.99 -20.36
N ALA A 441 -23.20 23.46 -19.09
CA ALA A 441 -24.31 23.33 -18.18
C ALA A 441 -24.32 24.50 -17.18
N PRO A 442 -25.48 24.92 -16.70
CA PRO A 442 -25.59 26.00 -15.75
C PRO A 442 -25.01 25.63 -14.38
N LEU A 443 -24.58 26.63 -13.61
CA LEU A 443 -23.99 26.44 -12.28
C LEU A 443 -24.94 25.72 -11.30
N SER A 444 -26.26 25.80 -11.52
CA SER A 444 -27.26 25.04 -10.74
C SER A 444 -27.10 23.52 -10.83
N GLU A 445 -26.49 23.00 -11.89
CA GLU A 445 -26.23 21.59 -12.09
C GLU A 445 -24.88 21.11 -11.50
N LEU A 446 -24.14 22.01 -10.84
CA LEU A 446 -22.83 21.71 -10.24
C LEU A 446 -22.80 20.40 -9.43
N PRO A 447 -23.79 20.07 -8.57
CA PRO A 447 -23.77 18.82 -7.81
C PRO A 447 -23.74 17.56 -8.69
N ALA A 448 -24.53 17.57 -9.79
CA ALA A 448 -24.56 16.45 -10.75
C ALA A 448 -23.25 16.33 -11.54
N LEU A 449 -22.66 17.47 -11.94
CA LEU A 449 -21.40 17.53 -12.65
C LEU A 449 -20.21 17.08 -11.79
N ILE A 450 -20.23 17.41 -10.48
CA ILE A 450 -19.24 16.88 -9.51
C ILE A 450 -19.35 15.36 -9.42
N GLN A 451 -20.56 14.84 -9.32
CA GLN A 451 -20.79 13.39 -9.24
C GLN A 451 -20.30 12.65 -10.48
N LYS A 452 -20.48 13.24 -11.65
CA LYS A 452 -19.98 12.72 -12.93
C LYS A 452 -18.49 12.97 -13.17
N LYS A 453 -17.80 13.66 -12.23
CA LYS A 453 -16.38 14.07 -12.34
C LYS A 453 -16.08 14.93 -13.59
N THR A 454 -17.08 15.63 -14.11
CA THR A 454 -16.94 16.51 -15.27
C THR A 454 -16.28 17.84 -14.89
N VAL A 455 -16.57 18.33 -13.68
CA VAL A 455 -15.96 19.54 -13.10
C VAL A 455 -14.78 19.12 -12.21
N THR A 456 -13.60 19.67 -12.50
CA THR A 456 -12.36 19.41 -11.77
C THR A 456 -11.73 20.71 -11.29
N ILE A 457 -10.93 20.66 -10.22
CA ILE A 457 -10.22 21.85 -9.70
C ILE A 457 -9.37 22.52 -10.77
N PRO A 458 -8.51 21.80 -11.55
CA PRO A 458 -7.70 22.44 -12.59
C PRO A 458 -8.53 23.18 -13.65
N ARG A 459 -9.63 22.60 -14.09
CA ARG A 459 -10.51 23.26 -15.09
C ARG A 459 -11.21 24.50 -14.55
N LEU A 460 -11.59 24.48 -13.26
CA LEU A 460 -12.17 25.68 -12.62
C LEU A 460 -11.12 26.77 -12.44
N LEU A 461 -9.87 26.42 -12.15
CA LEU A 461 -8.79 27.40 -12.00
C LEU A 461 -8.45 28.11 -13.33
N GLU A 462 -8.68 27.44 -14.49
CA GLU A 462 -8.49 28.08 -15.81
C GLU A 462 -9.44 29.28 -16.05
N ILE A 463 -10.61 29.27 -15.40
CA ILE A 463 -11.64 30.28 -15.55
C ILE A 463 -11.90 31.09 -14.25
N ALA A 464 -11.16 30.83 -13.20
CA ALA A 464 -11.21 31.58 -11.97
C ALA A 464 -10.45 32.89 -12.10
N PRO A 465 -10.78 33.94 -11.31
CA PRO A 465 -10.04 35.19 -11.29
C PRO A 465 -8.55 35.01 -11.06
N ALA A 466 -7.73 35.83 -11.71
CA ALA A 466 -6.27 35.80 -11.54
C ALA A 466 -5.89 35.93 -10.07
N GLY A 467 -4.94 35.13 -9.60
CA GLY A 467 -4.51 35.10 -8.20
C GLY A 467 -5.37 34.20 -7.29
N THR A 468 -6.34 33.45 -7.84
CA THR A 468 -7.07 32.46 -7.06
C THR A 468 -6.11 31.36 -6.59
N ALA A 469 -6.01 31.15 -5.27
CA ALA A 469 -5.15 30.09 -4.69
C ALA A 469 -5.66 28.71 -5.09
N ASP A 470 -4.75 27.79 -5.41
CA ASP A 470 -5.06 26.40 -5.74
C ASP A 470 -5.41 25.62 -4.47
N PRO A 471 -6.66 25.16 -4.29
CA PRO A 471 -7.06 24.39 -3.12
C PRO A 471 -6.53 22.95 -3.12
N SER A 472 -5.95 22.47 -4.21
CA SER A 472 -5.42 21.09 -4.33
C SER A 472 -4.37 20.78 -3.27
N THR A 473 -3.59 21.79 -2.85
CA THR A 473 -2.56 21.68 -1.80
C THR A 473 -3.13 21.26 -0.44
N ASN A 474 -4.39 21.58 -0.14
CA ASN A 474 -5.02 21.35 1.17
C ASN A 474 -5.92 20.10 1.24
N LEU A 475 -6.06 19.34 0.15
CA LEU A 475 -6.98 18.20 0.05
C LEU A 475 -6.70 17.09 1.08
N TYR A 476 -5.47 17.01 1.56
CA TYR A 476 -5.04 15.95 2.50
C TYR A 476 -4.99 16.39 3.96
N ASN A 477 -5.24 17.68 4.27
CA ASN A 477 -5.05 18.20 5.62
C ASN A 477 -5.86 17.44 6.67
N THR A 478 -7.15 17.22 6.43
CA THR A 478 -8.04 16.44 7.33
C THR A 478 -7.53 15.01 7.50
N THR A 479 -7.05 14.41 6.42
CA THR A 479 -6.48 13.06 6.46
C THR A 479 -5.23 13.01 7.34
N MET A 480 -4.33 13.97 7.20
CA MET A 480 -3.09 14.00 8.00
C MET A 480 -3.38 14.18 9.48
N PHE A 481 -4.33 15.04 9.84
CA PHE A 481 -4.76 15.20 11.24
C PHE A 481 -5.44 13.92 11.78
N LEU A 482 -6.23 13.21 10.96
CA LEU A 482 -6.77 11.90 11.36
C LEU A 482 -5.65 10.89 11.63
N MET A 483 -4.63 10.81 10.75
CA MET A 483 -3.50 9.91 10.96
C MET A 483 -2.73 10.25 12.24
N ALA A 484 -2.51 11.53 12.51
CA ALA A 484 -1.91 11.98 13.77
C ALA A 484 -2.74 11.54 14.99
N ALA A 485 -4.07 11.69 14.94
CA ALA A 485 -4.97 11.27 16.01
C ALA A 485 -4.92 9.74 16.24
N LEU A 486 -4.88 8.93 15.18
CA LEU A 486 -4.73 7.47 15.28
C LEU A 486 -3.40 7.08 15.95
N LEU A 487 -2.30 7.75 15.60
CA LEU A 487 -1.02 7.53 16.24
C LEU A 487 -1.01 7.95 17.71
N LEU A 488 -1.73 9.00 18.08
CA LEU A 488 -1.90 9.41 19.46
C LEU A 488 -2.62 8.32 20.29
N VAL A 489 -3.68 7.73 19.75
CA VAL A 489 -4.35 6.59 20.39
C VAL A 489 -3.41 5.39 20.51
N ALA A 490 -2.63 5.10 19.46
CA ALA A 490 -1.62 4.04 19.47
C ALA A 490 -0.51 4.30 20.52
N PHE A 491 -0.14 5.57 20.74
CA PHE A 491 0.80 5.96 21.81
C PHE A 491 0.27 5.59 23.19
N PHE A 492 -0.97 5.91 23.50
CA PHE A 492 -1.59 5.55 24.80
C PHE A 492 -1.77 4.03 24.93
N ALA A 493 -2.09 3.33 23.85
CA ALA A 493 -2.13 1.87 23.84
C ALA A 493 -0.75 1.29 24.20
N ASN A 494 0.34 1.79 23.57
CA ASN A 494 1.71 1.39 23.88
C ASN A 494 2.10 1.71 25.33
N ALA A 495 1.76 2.90 25.84
CA ALA A 495 2.04 3.30 27.20
C ALA A 495 1.40 2.34 28.23
N SER A 496 0.22 1.81 27.89
CA SER A 496 -0.57 0.89 28.72
C SER A 496 -0.06 -0.56 28.71
N VAL A 497 0.85 -0.93 27.81
CA VAL A 497 1.42 -2.29 27.76
C VAL A 497 2.24 -2.55 29.01
N ARG A 498 1.91 -3.65 29.71
CA ARG A 498 2.58 -4.15 30.93
C ARG A 498 3.01 -5.61 30.71
N PRO A 499 3.97 -6.13 31.50
CA PRO A 499 4.32 -7.55 31.48
C PRO A 499 3.09 -8.43 31.67
N VAL A 500 3.05 -9.57 31.00
CA VAL A 500 1.96 -10.54 31.18
C VAL A 500 2.17 -11.28 32.50
N ARG A 501 1.19 -11.21 33.39
CA ARG A 501 1.25 -11.91 34.72
C ARG A 501 1.17 -13.42 34.50
N GLU A 502 1.87 -14.19 35.35
CA GLU A 502 1.88 -15.67 35.29
C GLU A 502 0.53 -16.30 35.56
N ASN A 503 -0.30 -15.66 36.39
CA ASN A 503 -1.59 -16.15 36.86
C ASN A 503 -2.76 -15.62 35.98
N VAL A 504 -2.73 -15.82 34.68
CA VAL A 504 -3.99 -15.74 33.91
C VAL A 504 -4.69 -17.09 34.08
N LYS A 505 -5.39 -17.24 35.23
CA LYS A 505 -6.36 -18.34 35.41
C LYS A 505 -7.41 -18.23 34.32
N VAL A 506 -7.65 -19.32 33.60
CA VAL A 506 -8.71 -19.51 32.58
C VAL A 506 -10.07 -19.43 33.25
#